data_dc963035e07b7b47dd5939142ce51960
#
_entry.id   dc963035e07b7b47dd5939142ce51960
#
_cell.length_a   1.000
_cell.length_b   1.000
_cell.length_c   1.000
_cell.angle_alpha   90.00
_cell.angle_beta   90.00
_cell.angle_gamma   90.00
#
_symmetry.space_group_name_H-M   'P 1'
#
loop_
_entity.id
_entity.type
_entity.pdbx_description
1 polymer ?
#
loop_
_entity_poly.entity_id
_entity_poly.type
_entity_poly.pdbx_seq_one_letter_code
_entity_poly.pdbx_strand_id
1 'polypeptide(L)'
;MSRRMIPGLEAPDPALEREIRARLDEVESALEKAVRADSDMLAETAQWLLAAGGKRFRPMLVLLSGYFGDPSDPRLVPGSVSIELVHQATLYHDDVIDEADARHAVQSANARWSNTVAILTGDYLFAKASEISTELGTDICALLARTIATLCDGQIREVEAAGRVEQSETDYLDIIRRKTGALIATSCRLGGMLSDAPPDALDVLEQYGEALGLAFQLSDDIMDLTASQQTLGKEPGQDMREGVYTLPVLHALGGSRGSELRAILQDGPPSGDRLDRALEIV
;
A
#
# COMPACT_ATOMS: atom_id res chain seq x y z
N MET A 1 -2.78 9.95 -26.32
CA MET A 1 -2.74 10.88 -25.17
C MET A 1 -1.79 10.29 -24.15
N SER A 2 -0.66 10.95 -23.86
CA SER A 2 0.30 10.48 -22.86
C SER A 2 -0.38 10.45 -21.48
N ARG A 3 -0.58 9.26 -20.89
CA ARG A 3 -1.01 9.14 -19.49
C ARG A 3 0.16 9.68 -18.64
N ARG A 4 -0.06 10.75 -17.87
CA ARG A 4 0.92 11.26 -16.90
C ARG A 4 1.22 10.17 -15.86
N MET A 5 2.48 9.99 -15.49
CA MET A 5 2.90 9.00 -14.48
C MET A 5 2.22 9.23 -13.14
N ILE A 6 2.13 10.49 -12.72
CA ILE A 6 1.38 10.92 -11.54
C ILE A 6 0.37 11.98 -12.01
N PRO A 7 -0.95 11.78 -11.84
CA PRO A 7 -1.93 12.78 -12.21
C PRO A 7 -1.67 14.11 -11.48
N GLY A 8 -1.58 15.21 -12.23
CA GLY A 8 -1.38 16.55 -11.68
C GLY A 8 0.07 17.00 -11.50
N LEU A 9 1.07 16.12 -11.65
CA LEU A 9 2.49 16.49 -11.66
C LEU A 9 3.03 16.48 -13.09
N GLU A 10 3.71 17.54 -13.47
CA GLU A 10 4.53 17.59 -14.69
C GLU A 10 5.93 17.08 -14.34
N ALA A 11 6.41 16.06 -15.05
CA ALA A 11 7.79 15.61 -14.87
C ALA A 11 8.74 16.76 -15.29
N PRO A 12 9.63 17.22 -14.40
CA PRO A 12 10.57 18.28 -14.74
C PRO A 12 11.56 17.88 -15.82
N ASP A 13 11.77 16.57 -16.03
CA ASP A 13 12.60 15.99 -17.06
C ASP A 13 11.84 14.95 -17.90
N PRO A 14 11.45 15.29 -19.15
CA PRO A 14 10.78 14.36 -20.05
C PRO A 14 11.64 13.17 -20.48
N ALA A 15 12.98 13.23 -20.37
CA ALA A 15 13.85 12.11 -20.67
C ALA A 15 13.78 11.07 -19.56
N LEU A 16 13.88 11.51 -18.31
CA LEU A 16 13.70 10.66 -17.13
C LEU A 16 12.31 9.98 -17.14
N GLU A 17 11.25 10.74 -17.45
CA GLU A 17 9.90 10.16 -17.53
C GLU A 17 9.82 9.02 -18.55
N ARG A 18 10.38 9.19 -19.73
CA ARG A 18 10.37 8.14 -20.76
C ARG A 18 11.15 6.92 -20.34
N GLU A 19 12.31 7.10 -19.72
CA GLU A 19 13.16 6.01 -19.25
C GLU A 19 12.46 5.19 -18.15
N ILE A 20 11.90 5.86 -17.14
CA ILE A 20 11.16 5.19 -16.06
C ILE A 20 9.94 4.45 -16.62
N ARG A 21 9.21 5.01 -17.60
CA ARG A 21 8.10 4.31 -18.26
C ARG A 21 8.56 3.03 -18.97
N ALA A 22 9.64 3.10 -19.73
CA ALA A 22 10.16 1.92 -20.41
C ALA A 22 10.54 0.82 -19.40
N ARG A 23 11.18 1.19 -18.29
CA ARG A 23 11.54 0.22 -17.25
C ARG A 23 10.31 -0.31 -16.49
N LEU A 24 9.27 0.48 -16.30
CA LEU A 24 8.01 -0.01 -15.75
C LEU A 24 7.31 -1.02 -16.68
N ASP A 25 7.41 -0.87 -17.99
CA ASP A 25 6.92 -1.86 -18.95
C ASP A 25 7.71 -3.19 -18.84
N GLU A 26 9.02 -3.12 -18.57
CA GLU A 26 9.84 -4.31 -18.26
C GLU A 26 9.39 -4.98 -16.95
N VAL A 27 9.09 -4.18 -15.91
CA VAL A 27 8.57 -4.67 -14.62
C VAL A 27 7.23 -5.37 -14.83
N GLU A 28 6.29 -4.81 -15.61
CA GLU A 28 5.01 -5.47 -15.92
C GLU A 28 5.22 -6.83 -16.58
N SER A 29 6.07 -6.89 -17.61
CA SER A 29 6.38 -8.15 -18.27
C SER A 29 7.04 -9.17 -17.34
N ALA A 30 7.84 -8.72 -16.40
CA ALA A 30 8.48 -9.58 -15.40
C ALA A 30 7.49 -10.05 -14.33
N LEU A 31 6.55 -9.20 -13.88
CA LEU A 31 5.46 -9.56 -12.97
C LEU A 31 4.58 -10.65 -13.55
N GLU A 32 4.13 -10.52 -14.81
CA GLU A 32 3.33 -11.53 -15.49
C GLU A 32 4.04 -12.90 -15.56
N LYS A 33 5.37 -12.89 -15.70
CA LYS A 33 6.18 -14.13 -15.71
C LYS A 33 6.34 -14.70 -14.30
N ALA A 34 6.57 -13.85 -13.30
CA ALA A 34 6.83 -14.25 -11.92
C ALA A 34 5.63 -14.98 -11.28
N VAL A 35 4.40 -14.61 -11.65
CA VAL A 35 3.18 -15.20 -11.06
C VAL A 35 2.66 -16.44 -11.80
N ARG A 36 3.42 -16.95 -12.77
CA ARG A 36 3.05 -18.23 -13.42
C ARG A 36 3.13 -19.38 -12.44
N ALA A 37 2.13 -20.24 -12.48
CA ALA A 37 2.02 -21.42 -11.63
C ALA A 37 1.62 -22.63 -12.47
N ASP A 38 1.93 -23.85 -11.97
CA ASP A 38 1.54 -25.11 -12.63
C ASP A 38 0.03 -25.38 -12.52
N SER A 39 -0.59 -24.89 -11.45
CA SER A 39 -2.05 -24.97 -11.26
C SER A 39 -2.73 -23.84 -12.02
N ASP A 40 -3.66 -24.16 -12.93
CA ASP A 40 -4.45 -23.15 -13.67
C ASP A 40 -5.19 -22.22 -12.73
N MET A 41 -5.77 -22.73 -11.64
CA MET A 41 -6.46 -21.93 -10.64
C MET A 41 -5.52 -20.93 -9.97
N LEU A 42 -4.33 -21.39 -9.55
CA LEU A 42 -3.36 -20.49 -8.90
C LEU A 42 -2.81 -19.46 -9.87
N ALA A 43 -2.56 -19.84 -11.12
CA ALA A 43 -2.15 -18.89 -12.17
C ALA A 43 -3.22 -17.83 -12.44
N GLU A 44 -4.51 -18.22 -12.55
CA GLU A 44 -5.63 -17.30 -12.72
C GLU A 44 -5.73 -16.34 -11.52
N THR A 45 -5.73 -16.90 -10.30
CA THR A 45 -5.90 -16.06 -9.09
C THR A 45 -4.74 -15.13 -8.85
N ALA A 46 -3.48 -15.57 -9.04
CA ALA A 46 -2.30 -14.73 -8.88
C ALA A 46 -2.21 -13.57 -9.90
N GLN A 47 -2.79 -13.77 -11.10
CA GLN A 47 -2.87 -12.72 -12.13
C GLN A 47 -4.04 -11.76 -11.91
N TRP A 48 -5.06 -12.11 -11.14
CA TRP A 48 -6.33 -11.41 -11.06
C TRP A 48 -6.19 -9.92 -10.68
N LEU A 49 -5.57 -9.63 -9.54
CA LEU A 49 -5.37 -8.23 -9.10
C LEU A 49 -4.28 -7.52 -9.92
N LEU A 50 -3.27 -8.24 -10.40
CA LEU A 50 -2.26 -7.67 -11.30
C LEU A 50 -2.91 -7.16 -12.60
N ALA A 51 -3.81 -7.95 -13.20
CA ALA A 51 -4.52 -7.58 -14.42
C ALA A 51 -5.55 -6.45 -14.21
N ALA A 52 -6.10 -6.30 -12.99
CA ALA A 52 -6.95 -5.16 -12.63
C ALA A 52 -6.20 -3.82 -12.72
N GLY A 53 -4.86 -3.87 -12.81
CA GLY A 53 -4.00 -2.72 -13.00
C GLY A 53 -3.47 -2.15 -11.68
N GLY A 54 -2.78 -1.04 -11.79
CA GLY A 54 -2.18 -0.31 -10.68
C GLY A 54 -1.25 0.77 -11.21
N LYS A 55 -0.93 1.76 -10.38
CA LYS A 55 -0.01 2.84 -10.75
C LYS A 55 1.46 2.42 -10.67
N ARG A 56 1.73 1.20 -10.18
CA ARG A 56 3.09 0.67 -9.91
C ARG A 56 3.96 1.68 -9.16
N PHE A 57 3.36 2.31 -8.16
CA PHE A 57 4.00 3.38 -7.40
C PHE A 57 5.27 2.90 -6.68
N ARG A 58 5.22 1.72 -6.06
CA ARG A 58 6.37 1.13 -5.36
C ARG A 58 7.49 0.71 -6.32
N PRO A 59 7.25 -0.01 -7.41
CA PRO A 59 8.22 -0.22 -8.47
C PRO A 59 8.85 1.07 -9.00
N MET A 60 8.05 2.10 -9.23
CA MET A 60 8.55 3.41 -9.68
C MET A 60 9.53 4.02 -8.68
N LEU A 61 9.27 3.90 -7.36
CA LEU A 61 10.17 4.40 -6.32
C LEU A 61 11.49 3.62 -6.29
N VAL A 62 11.48 2.29 -6.49
CA VAL A 62 12.71 1.50 -6.63
C VAL A 62 13.55 2.01 -7.80
N LEU A 63 12.93 2.19 -8.96
CA LEU A 63 13.61 2.65 -10.18
C LEU A 63 14.16 4.07 -10.01
N LEU A 64 13.37 5.00 -9.44
CA LEU A 64 13.80 6.38 -9.18
C LEU A 64 14.95 6.44 -8.16
N SER A 65 14.89 5.63 -7.12
CA SER A 65 15.96 5.57 -6.11
C SER A 65 17.25 4.96 -6.68
N GLY A 66 17.16 4.20 -7.76
CA GLY A 66 18.32 3.71 -8.52
C GLY A 66 19.22 4.82 -9.05
N TYR A 67 18.70 6.03 -9.27
CA TYR A 67 19.50 7.17 -9.75
C TYR A 67 20.47 7.75 -8.71
N PHE A 68 20.42 7.29 -7.47
CA PHE A 68 21.42 7.62 -6.46
C PHE A 68 22.69 6.76 -6.56
N GLY A 69 22.67 5.71 -7.39
CA GLY A 69 23.78 4.86 -7.80
C GLY A 69 23.80 4.67 -9.31
N ASP A 70 23.89 3.42 -9.77
CA ASP A 70 23.79 3.08 -11.21
C ASP A 70 22.33 2.78 -11.60
N PRO A 71 21.62 3.72 -12.28
CA PRO A 71 20.22 3.50 -12.68
C PRO A 71 20.07 2.43 -13.77
N SER A 72 21.15 1.99 -14.41
CA SER A 72 21.13 0.94 -15.44
C SER A 72 21.29 -0.47 -14.86
N ASP A 73 21.49 -0.60 -13.54
CA ASP A 73 21.70 -1.91 -12.90
C ASP A 73 20.55 -2.87 -13.19
N PRO A 74 20.85 -4.08 -13.73
CA PRO A 74 19.82 -5.06 -14.08
C PRO A 74 19.05 -5.60 -12.86
N ARG A 75 19.55 -5.45 -11.63
CA ARG A 75 18.89 -5.88 -10.40
C ARG A 75 17.66 -5.03 -10.06
N LEU A 76 17.55 -3.81 -10.60
CA LEU A 76 16.45 -2.89 -10.29
C LEU A 76 15.08 -3.42 -10.74
N VAL A 77 15.00 -4.08 -11.90
CA VAL A 77 13.74 -4.67 -12.38
C VAL A 77 13.27 -5.82 -11.50
N PRO A 78 14.06 -6.89 -11.23
CA PRO A 78 13.63 -7.94 -10.31
C PRO A 78 13.37 -7.44 -8.87
N GLY A 79 14.12 -6.46 -8.38
CA GLY A 79 13.84 -5.81 -7.10
C GLY A 79 12.47 -5.09 -7.09
N SER A 80 12.14 -4.38 -8.16
CA SER A 80 10.82 -3.77 -8.35
C SER A 80 9.69 -4.81 -8.37
N VAL A 81 9.93 -5.95 -9.02
CA VAL A 81 8.98 -7.08 -9.03
C VAL A 81 8.78 -7.63 -7.63
N SER A 82 9.85 -7.88 -6.87
CA SER A 82 9.73 -8.44 -5.52
C SER A 82 8.91 -7.54 -4.58
N ILE A 83 9.13 -6.22 -4.63
CA ILE A 83 8.35 -5.24 -3.84
C ILE A 83 6.87 -5.23 -4.25
N GLU A 84 6.58 -5.26 -5.55
CA GLU A 84 5.19 -5.26 -6.02
C GLU A 84 4.47 -6.55 -5.66
N LEU A 85 5.15 -7.71 -5.71
CA LEU A 85 4.58 -8.98 -5.26
C LEU A 85 4.27 -8.98 -3.76
N VAL A 86 5.14 -8.40 -2.92
CA VAL A 86 4.84 -8.18 -1.49
C VAL A 86 3.58 -7.33 -1.35
N HIS A 87 3.47 -6.22 -2.08
CA HIS A 87 2.29 -5.37 -2.03
C HIS A 87 1.03 -6.12 -2.49
N GLN A 88 1.09 -6.82 -3.61
CA GLN A 88 -0.06 -7.59 -4.10
C GLN A 88 -0.48 -8.65 -3.09
N ALA A 89 0.46 -9.36 -2.46
CA ALA A 89 0.18 -10.35 -1.42
C ALA A 89 -0.58 -9.74 -0.24
N THR A 90 -0.16 -8.54 0.23
CA THR A 90 -0.90 -7.86 1.30
C THR A 90 -2.32 -7.51 0.90
N LEU A 91 -2.57 -7.09 -0.35
CA LEU A 91 -3.92 -6.78 -0.82
C LEU A 91 -4.85 -8.01 -0.81
N TYR A 92 -4.33 -9.21 -1.14
CA TYR A 92 -5.13 -10.44 -1.04
C TYR A 92 -5.50 -10.78 0.40
N HIS A 93 -4.57 -10.56 1.35
CA HIS A 93 -4.82 -10.79 2.76
C HIS A 93 -5.72 -9.72 3.37
N ASP A 94 -5.52 -8.46 3.02
CA ASP A 94 -6.35 -7.33 3.46
C ASP A 94 -7.80 -7.53 3.02
N ASP A 95 -8.06 -7.93 1.76
CA ASP A 95 -9.41 -8.22 1.26
C ASP A 95 -10.15 -9.28 2.10
N VAL A 96 -9.41 -10.26 2.66
CA VAL A 96 -9.99 -11.29 3.55
C VAL A 96 -10.25 -10.71 4.95
N ILE A 97 -9.32 -9.90 5.48
CA ILE A 97 -9.42 -9.30 6.81
C ILE A 97 -10.58 -8.30 6.86
N ASP A 98 -10.70 -7.48 5.80
CA ASP A 98 -11.71 -6.43 5.68
C ASP A 98 -13.06 -6.95 5.12
N GLU A 99 -13.17 -8.25 4.82
CA GLU A 99 -14.34 -8.87 4.18
C GLU A 99 -14.77 -8.11 2.91
N ALA A 100 -13.80 -7.60 2.15
CA ALA A 100 -14.04 -6.72 1.02
C ALA A 100 -14.68 -7.46 -0.16
N ASP A 101 -15.71 -6.86 -0.78
CA ASP A 101 -16.37 -7.42 -1.97
C ASP A 101 -15.66 -7.04 -3.28
N ALA A 102 -14.91 -5.95 -3.28
CA ALA A 102 -14.28 -5.41 -4.49
C ALA A 102 -12.93 -4.73 -4.20
N ARG A 103 -12.00 -4.84 -5.16
CA ARG A 103 -10.69 -4.17 -5.18
C ARG A 103 -10.40 -3.65 -6.60
N HIS A 104 -9.93 -2.40 -6.72
CA HIS A 104 -9.61 -1.76 -8.01
C HIS A 104 -10.74 -1.87 -9.06
N ALA A 105 -11.98 -1.72 -8.64
CA ALA A 105 -13.19 -1.85 -9.49
C ALA A 105 -13.44 -3.24 -10.08
N VAL A 106 -12.76 -4.28 -9.58
CA VAL A 106 -13.07 -5.69 -9.86
C VAL A 106 -13.49 -6.39 -8.56
N GLN A 107 -14.16 -7.53 -8.67
CA GLN A 107 -14.49 -8.36 -7.52
C GLN A 107 -13.20 -8.79 -6.80
N SER A 108 -13.18 -8.71 -5.46
CA SER A 108 -12.05 -9.18 -4.66
C SER A 108 -11.87 -10.71 -4.78
N ALA A 109 -10.68 -11.21 -4.49
CA ALA A 109 -10.40 -12.64 -4.65
C ALA A 109 -11.20 -13.52 -3.68
N ASN A 110 -11.39 -13.07 -2.43
CA ASN A 110 -12.19 -13.76 -1.42
C ASN A 110 -13.67 -13.86 -1.85
N ALA A 111 -14.24 -12.79 -2.42
CA ALA A 111 -15.61 -12.77 -2.90
C ALA A 111 -15.79 -13.57 -4.20
N ARG A 112 -14.79 -13.56 -5.11
CA ARG A 112 -14.85 -14.29 -6.38
C ARG A 112 -14.66 -15.81 -6.20
N TRP A 113 -13.75 -16.23 -5.34
CA TRP A 113 -13.42 -17.63 -5.10
C TRP A 113 -13.73 -18.06 -3.68
N SER A 114 -12.88 -17.70 -2.73
CA SER A 114 -13.07 -17.93 -1.28
C SER A 114 -11.91 -17.29 -0.48
N ASN A 115 -12.09 -17.13 0.84
CA ASN A 115 -11.02 -16.73 1.75
C ASN A 115 -9.80 -17.66 1.65
N THR A 116 -10.02 -18.98 1.55
CA THR A 116 -8.92 -19.96 1.43
C THR A 116 -8.09 -19.70 0.18
N VAL A 117 -8.73 -19.44 -0.97
CA VAL A 117 -8.02 -19.17 -2.23
C VAL A 117 -7.26 -17.85 -2.13
N ALA A 118 -7.87 -16.79 -1.58
CA ALA A 118 -7.22 -15.49 -1.41
C ALA A 118 -5.98 -15.60 -0.50
N ILE A 119 -6.08 -16.25 0.65
CA ILE A 119 -4.96 -16.47 1.58
C ILE A 119 -3.82 -17.22 0.88
N LEU A 120 -4.12 -18.37 0.26
CA LEU A 120 -3.08 -19.17 -0.41
C LEU A 120 -2.44 -18.43 -1.60
N THR A 121 -3.20 -17.59 -2.30
CA THR A 121 -2.65 -16.74 -3.37
C THR A 121 -1.70 -15.69 -2.80
N GLY A 122 -2.05 -15.03 -1.70
CA GLY A 122 -1.16 -14.09 -1.00
C GLY A 122 0.13 -14.77 -0.54
N ASP A 123 0.03 -15.97 0.06
CA ASP A 123 1.20 -16.75 0.49
C ASP A 123 2.09 -17.14 -0.70
N TYR A 124 1.48 -17.52 -1.83
CA TYR A 124 2.22 -17.81 -3.06
C TYR A 124 2.98 -16.58 -3.58
N LEU A 125 2.36 -15.40 -3.58
CA LEU A 125 3.02 -14.16 -4.01
C LEU A 125 4.17 -13.77 -3.07
N PHE A 126 4.03 -13.94 -1.75
CA PHE A 126 5.13 -13.78 -0.79
C PHE A 126 6.28 -14.77 -1.06
N ALA A 127 5.96 -16.03 -1.37
CA ALA A 127 6.98 -17.01 -1.72
C ALA A 127 7.72 -16.61 -3.00
N LYS A 128 7.02 -16.12 -4.03
CA LYS A 128 7.65 -15.63 -5.28
C LYS A 128 8.51 -14.39 -5.04
N ALA A 129 8.07 -13.45 -4.22
CA ALA A 129 8.89 -12.30 -3.82
C ALA A 129 10.18 -12.74 -3.08
N SER A 130 10.06 -13.73 -2.20
CA SER A 130 11.20 -14.31 -1.48
C SER A 130 12.17 -15.04 -2.41
N GLU A 131 11.68 -15.82 -3.38
CA GLU A 131 12.48 -16.50 -4.39
C GLU A 131 13.34 -15.49 -5.18
N ILE A 132 12.72 -14.41 -5.70
CA ILE A 132 13.42 -13.35 -6.43
C ILE A 132 14.44 -12.66 -5.51
N SER A 133 14.10 -12.38 -4.26
CA SER A 133 15.00 -11.68 -3.34
C SER A 133 16.26 -12.47 -3.00
N THR A 134 16.19 -13.81 -3.02
CA THR A 134 17.38 -14.66 -2.79
C THR A 134 18.41 -14.53 -3.92
N GLU A 135 17.97 -14.30 -5.14
CA GLU A 135 18.84 -14.06 -6.30
C GLU A 135 19.51 -12.69 -6.25
N LEU A 136 18.87 -11.72 -5.56
CA LEU A 136 19.40 -10.36 -5.37
C LEU A 136 20.40 -10.25 -4.20
N GLY A 137 20.44 -11.22 -3.32
CA GLY A 137 21.35 -11.31 -2.21
C GLY A 137 20.71 -11.39 -0.83
N THR A 138 21.48 -11.88 0.15
CA THR A 138 20.99 -12.10 1.52
C THR A 138 20.51 -10.86 2.23
N ASP A 139 21.13 -9.71 1.97
CA ASP A 139 20.75 -8.44 2.59
C ASP A 139 19.38 -7.95 2.07
N ILE A 140 19.10 -8.18 0.78
CA ILE A 140 17.81 -7.88 0.18
C ILE A 140 16.73 -8.81 0.73
N CYS A 141 17.01 -10.11 0.83
CA CYS A 141 16.12 -11.08 1.44
C CYS A 141 15.79 -10.70 2.90
N ALA A 142 16.81 -10.34 3.68
CA ALA A 142 16.64 -9.91 5.07
C ALA A 142 15.85 -8.59 5.18
N LEU A 143 16.06 -7.64 4.26
CA LEU A 143 15.29 -6.40 4.21
C LEU A 143 13.81 -6.68 3.98
N LEU A 144 13.46 -7.46 2.96
CA LEU A 144 12.07 -7.81 2.65
C LEU A 144 11.40 -8.60 3.77
N ALA A 145 12.10 -9.57 4.38
CA ALA A 145 11.56 -10.33 5.51
C ALA A 145 11.22 -9.43 6.71
N ARG A 146 12.10 -8.50 7.07
CA ARG A 146 11.84 -7.50 8.13
C ARG A 146 10.67 -6.60 7.76
N THR A 147 10.58 -6.18 6.51
CA THR A 147 9.47 -5.33 6.03
C THR A 147 8.14 -6.06 6.16
N ILE A 148 8.05 -7.32 5.71
CA ILE A 148 6.82 -8.12 5.83
C ILE A 148 6.43 -8.27 7.31
N ALA A 149 7.38 -8.54 8.20
CA ALA A 149 7.11 -8.61 9.63
C ALA A 149 6.57 -7.28 10.20
N THR A 150 7.12 -6.15 9.74
CA THR A 150 6.64 -4.81 10.13
C THR A 150 5.22 -4.53 9.62
N LEU A 151 4.90 -4.94 8.38
CA LEU A 151 3.54 -4.83 7.83
C LEU A 151 2.53 -5.63 8.66
N CYS A 152 2.87 -6.88 9.01
CA CYS A 152 2.02 -7.73 9.85
C CYS A 152 1.79 -7.10 11.24
N ASP A 153 2.84 -6.56 11.88
CA ASP A 153 2.72 -5.88 13.17
C ASP A 153 1.83 -4.62 13.04
N GLY A 154 1.95 -3.86 11.94
CA GLY A 154 1.08 -2.72 11.65
C GLY A 154 -0.39 -3.13 11.50
N GLN A 155 -0.66 -4.20 10.76
CA GLN A 155 -2.02 -4.72 10.55
C GLN A 155 -2.64 -5.23 11.86
N ILE A 156 -1.90 -5.94 12.70
CA ILE A 156 -2.38 -6.39 14.01
C ILE A 156 -2.73 -5.20 14.91
N ARG A 157 -1.88 -4.16 14.94
CA ARG A 157 -2.15 -2.95 15.72
C ARG A 157 -3.40 -2.21 15.25
N GLU A 158 -3.64 -2.17 13.95
CA GLU A 158 -4.88 -1.60 13.39
C GLU A 158 -6.11 -2.39 13.84
N VAL A 159 -6.07 -3.73 13.77
CA VAL A 159 -7.15 -4.60 14.27
C VAL A 159 -7.39 -4.38 15.77
N GLU A 160 -6.32 -4.26 16.57
CA GLU A 160 -6.44 -3.97 18.01
C GLU A 160 -6.98 -2.56 18.31
N ALA A 161 -6.76 -1.60 17.40
CA ALA A 161 -7.23 -0.22 17.53
C ALA A 161 -8.65 -0.01 17.01
N ALA A 162 -9.20 -0.94 16.23
CA ALA A 162 -10.53 -0.81 15.65
C ALA A 162 -11.61 -0.56 16.71
N GLY A 163 -12.43 0.47 16.52
CA GLY A 163 -13.48 0.90 17.45
C GLY A 163 -13.00 1.64 18.70
N ARG A 164 -11.70 1.85 18.88
CA ARG A 164 -11.14 2.51 20.07
C ARG A 164 -11.14 4.03 19.95
N VAL A 165 -12.09 4.66 20.61
CA VAL A 165 -12.26 6.14 20.63
C VAL A 165 -11.14 6.86 21.40
N GLU A 166 -10.40 6.14 22.24
CA GLU A 166 -9.26 6.63 23.04
C GLU A 166 -7.90 6.44 22.36
N GLN A 167 -7.87 6.01 21.10
CA GLN A 167 -6.62 5.90 20.34
C GLN A 167 -5.90 7.25 20.31
N SER A 168 -4.59 7.25 20.60
CA SER A 168 -3.78 8.46 20.50
C SER A 168 -3.34 8.74 19.07
N GLU A 169 -3.04 10.00 18.76
CA GLU A 169 -2.41 10.40 17.50
C GLU A 169 -1.08 9.64 17.27
N THR A 170 -0.30 9.45 18.33
CA THR A 170 0.97 8.72 18.26
C THR A 170 0.77 7.26 17.88
N ASP A 171 -0.24 6.59 18.45
CA ASP A 171 -0.57 5.20 18.11
C ASP A 171 -1.03 5.09 16.65
N TYR A 172 -1.90 6.01 16.20
CA TYR A 172 -2.35 6.08 14.82
C TYR A 172 -1.17 6.27 13.84
N LEU A 173 -0.27 7.23 14.12
CA LEU A 173 0.91 7.47 13.28
C LEU A 173 1.86 6.26 13.25
N ASP A 174 2.00 5.52 14.35
CA ASP A 174 2.81 4.29 14.39
C ASP A 174 2.17 3.17 13.54
N ILE A 175 0.85 3.04 13.57
CA ILE A 175 0.11 2.08 12.72
C ILE A 175 0.36 2.37 11.24
N ILE A 176 0.08 3.59 10.78
CA ILE A 176 0.23 3.93 9.35
C ILE A 176 1.68 3.91 8.88
N ARG A 177 2.64 4.23 9.77
CA ARG A 177 4.07 4.06 9.49
C ARG A 177 4.41 2.61 9.18
N ARG A 178 3.91 1.67 9.98
CA ARG A 178 4.16 0.23 9.80
C ARG A 178 3.38 -0.35 8.63
N LYS A 179 2.08 -0.07 8.53
CA LYS A 179 1.20 -0.65 7.52
C LYS A 179 1.48 -0.09 6.12
N THR A 180 1.68 1.22 5.98
CA THR A 180 1.85 1.90 4.69
C THR A 180 3.27 2.41 4.47
N GLY A 181 3.84 3.10 5.45
CA GLY A 181 5.15 3.73 5.37
C GLY A 181 6.30 2.74 5.14
N ALA A 182 6.30 1.61 5.83
CA ALA A 182 7.39 0.65 5.81
C ALA A 182 7.70 0.11 4.40
N LEU A 183 6.68 -0.27 3.62
CA LEU A 183 6.92 -0.81 2.27
C LEU A 183 7.36 0.28 1.28
N ILE A 184 6.91 1.52 1.45
CA ILE A 184 7.35 2.67 0.65
C ILE A 184 8.79 3.04 0.99
N ALA A 185 9.15 3.08 2.28
CA ALA A 185 10.53 3.25 2.74
C ALA A 185 11.47 2.17 2.19
N THR A 186 11.04 0.92 2.29
CA THR A 186 11.77 -0.23 1.74
C THR A 186 11.94 -0.12 0.23
N SER A 187 10.94 0.36 -0.52
CA SER A 187 11.05 0.56 -1.97
C SER A 187 12.16 1.55 -2.31
N CYS A 188 12.22 2.67 -1.59
CA CYS A 188 13.27 3.67 -1.80
C CYS A 188 14.66 3.13 -1.42
N ARG A 189 14.79 2.51 -0.24
CA ARG A 189 16.06 1.92 0.22
C ARG A 189 16.55 0.81 -0.72
N LEU A 190 15.65 -0.07 -1.16
CA LEU A 190 15.96 -1.19 -2.05
C LEU A 190 16.53 -0.68 -3.38
N GLY A 191 15.94 0.36 -3.98
CA GLY A 191 16.46 0.95 -5.21
C GLY A 191 17.89 1.46 -5.06
N GLY A 192 18.19 2.14 -3.95
CA GLY A 192 19.55 2.57 -3.63
C GLY A 192 20.51 1.40 -3.40
N MET A 193 20.10 0.34 -2.68
CA MET A 193 20.93 -0.84 -2.45
C MET A 193 21.26 -1.57 -3.75
N LEU A 194 20.29 -1.72 -4.65
CA LEU A 194 20.46 -2.44 -5.91
C LEU A 194 21.27 -1.67 -6.94
N SER A 195 21.37 -0.37 -6.82
CA SER A 195 22.18 0.50 -7.69
C SER A 195 23.55 0.84 -7.11
N ASP A 196 23.93 0.22 -6.00
CA ASP A 196 25.17 0.48 -5.27
C ASP A 196 25.34 1.96 -4.87
N ALA A 197 24.23 2.61 -4.44
CA ALA A 197 24.26 3.96 -3.91
C ALA A 197 25.11 4.07 -2.63
N PRO A 198 25.72 5.24 -2.34
CA PRO A 198 26.48 5.45 -1.11
C PRO A 198 25.66 5.15 0.16
N PRO A 199 26.27 4.60 1.23
CA PRO A 199 25.56 4.21 2.45
C PRO A 199 24.73 5.32 3.10
N ASP A 200 25.22 6.56 3.10
CA ASP A 200 24.51 7.73 3.61
C ASP A 200 23.27 8.09 2.77
N ALA A 201 23.29 7.83 1.47
CA ALA A 201 22.11 7.98 0.62
C ALA A 201 21.03 6.95 0.95
N LEU A 202 21.39 5.73 1.34
CA LEU A 202 20.43 4.67 1.70
C LEU A 202 19.55 5.09 2.88
N ASP A 203 20.14 5.68 3.91
CA ASP A 203 19.42 6.12 5.10
C ASP A 203 18.51 7.32 4.80
N VAL A 204 18.94 8.24 3.92
CA VAL A 204 18.11 9.35 3.44
C VAL A 204 16.94 8.86 2.60
N LEU A 205 17.17 7.90 1.70
CA LEU A 205 16.13 7.29 0.88
C LEU A 205 15.06 6.60 1.72
N GLU A 206 15.48 5.87 2.76
CA GLU A 206 14.55 5.21 3.69
C GLU A 206 13.69 6.23 4.44
N GLN A 207 14.30 7.27 5.01
CA GLN A 207 13.59 8.35 5.71
C GLN A 207 12.64 9.11 4.79
N TYR A 208 13.07 9.40 3.56
CA TYR A 208 12.22 10.03 2.55
C TYR A 208 11.01 9.13 2.23
N GLY A 209 11.24 7.84 2.02
CA GLY A 209 10.17 6.88 1.73
C GLY A 209 9.19 6.75 2.89
N GLU A 210 9.65 6.76 4.14
CA GLU A 210 8.78 6.75 5.33
C GLU A 210 7.90 8.01 5.37
N ALA A 211 8.50 9.20 5.22
CA ALA A 211 7.76 10.45 5.22
C ALA A 211 6.74 10.53 4.07
N LEU A 212 7.12 10.04 2.88
CA LEU A 212 6.24 9.95 1.72
C LEU A 212 5.07 8.99 1.97
N GLY A 213 5.33 7.85 2.62
CA GLY A 213 4.31 6.87 2.98
C GLY A 213 3.30 7.41 3.98
N LEU A 214 3.76 8.13 4.99
CA LEU A 214 2.90 8.82 5.95
C LEU A 214 2.04 9.88 5.25
N ALA A 215 2.63 10.74 4.42
CA ALA A 215 1.90 11.77 3.67
C ALA A 215 0.88 11.16 2.71
N PHE A 216 1.21 10.02 2.08
CA PHE A 216 0.30 9.29 1.21
C PHE A 216 -0.93 8.80 1.98
N GLN A 217 -0.72 8.13 3.13
CA GLN A 217 -1.84 7.61 3.94
C GLN A 217 -2.70 8.74 4.50
N LEU A 218 -2.09 9.78 5.06
CA LEU A 218 -2.83 10.96 5.55
C LEU A 218 -3.69 11.60 4.46
N SER A 219 -3.18 11.62 3.21
CA SER A 219 -3.95 12.13 2.07
C SER A 219 -5.14 11.23 1.73
N ASP A 220 -4.96 9.91 1.78
CA ASP A 220 -6.04 8.94 1.54
C ASP A 220 -7.13 9.07 2.61
N ASP A 221 -6.76 9.19 3.89
CA ASP A 221 -7.68 9.36 5.02
C ASP A 221 -8.50 10.66 4.90
N ILE A 222 -7.88 11.76 4.49
CA ILE A 222 -8.59 13.03 4.23
C ILE A 222 -9.53 12.87 3.05
N MET A 223 -9.10 12.18 2.00
CA MET A 223 -9.94 11.96 0.82
C MET A 223 -11.15 11.06 1.14
N ASP A 224 -11.00 10.06 2.00
CA ASP A 224 -12.12 9.22 2.43
C ASP A 224 -13.26 10.03 3.06
N LEU A 225 -12.93 11.11 3.75
CA LEU A 225 -13.93 11.99 4.40
C LEU A 225 -14.46 13.09 3.49
N THR A 226 -13.64 13.62 2.57
CA THR A 226 -13.92 14.89 1.87
C THR A 226 -14.28 14.72 0.40
N ALA A 227 -13.88 13.63 -0.23
CA ALA A 227 -14.11 13.45 -1.66
C ALA A 227 -15.52 12.90 -1.93
N SER A 228 -16.11 13.36 -3.05
CA SER A 228 -17.41 12.88 -3.48
C SER A 228 -17.35 11.42 -3.91
N GLN A 229 -18.50 10.72 -3.81
CA GLN A 229 -18.66 9.35 -4.31
C GLN A 229 -18.22 9.19 -5.77
N GLN A 230 -18.40 10.22 -6.61
CA GLN A 230 -17.95 10.22 -8.00
C GLN A 230 -16.42 10.20 -8.15
N THR A 231 -15.71 10.79 -7.19
CA THR A 231 -14.24 10.86 -7.19
C THR A 231 -13.61 9.63 -6.58
N LEU A 232 -14.17 9.13 -5.49
CA LEU A 232 -13.67 7.96 -4.75
C LEU A 232 -14.07 6.62 -5.37
N GLY A 233 -15.22 6.57 -6.07
CA GLY A 233 -15.85 5.33 -6.50
C GLY A 233 -16.52 4.54 -5.35
N LYS A 234 -16.46 5.05 -4.11
CA LYS A 234 -17.11 4.54 -2.90
C LYS A 234 -17.75 5.68 -2.11
N GLU A 235 -18.64 5.37 -1.17
CA GLU A 235 -19.25 6.36 -0.29
C GLU A 235 -18.19 6.92 0.70
N PRO A 236 -18.25 8.23 1.06
CA PRO A 236 -17.37 8.83 2.05
C PRO A 236 -17.53 8.17 3.42
N GLY A 237 -16.43 8.18 4.22
CA GLY A 237 -16.43 7.67 5.60
C GLY A 237 -16.37 6.15 5.70
N GLN A 238 -15.77 5.48 4.73
CA GLN A 238 -15.61 4.02 4.77
C GLN A 238 -14.78 3.58 5.96
N ASP A 239 -13.66 4.26 6.25
CA ASP A 239 -12.80 3.95 7.40
C ASP A 239 -13.59 4.01 8.72
N MET A 240 -14.43 5.02 8.88
CA MET A 240 -15.26 5.18 10.07
C MET A 240 -16.33 4.08 10.19
N ARG A 241 -16.90 3.61 9.05
CA ARG A 241 -17.83 2.46 9.03
C ARG A 241 -17.15 1.15 9.46
N GLU A 242 -15.88 1.00 9.16
CA GLU A 242 -15.07 -0.16 9.53
C GLU A 242 -14.51 -0.04 10.96
N GLY A 243 -14.76 1.09 11.62
CA GLY A 243 -14.26 1.37 12.97
C GLY A 243 -12.82 1.85 13.02
N VAL A 244 -12.25 2.20 11.87
CA VAL A 244 -10.92 2.81 11.77
C VAL A 244 -11.06 4.32 11.95
N TYR A 245 -10.57 4.84 13.09
CA TYR A 245 -10.66 6.26 13.40
C TYR A 245 -9.34 6.94 13.04
N THR A 246 -9.33 7.56 11.86
CA THR A 246 -8.17 8.21 11.26
C THR A 246 -7.88 9.58 11.89
N LEU A 247 -6.76 10.20 11.56
CA LEU A 247 -6.28 11.43 12.19
C LEU A 247 -7.33 12.56 12.21
N PRO A 248 -8.09 12.86 11.15
CA PRO A 248 -9.15 13.87 11.21
C PRO A 248 -10.20 13.56 12.28
N VAL A 249 -10.61 12.29 12.43
CA VAL A 249 -11.56 11.86 13.46
C VAL A 249 -10.98 12.07 14.85
N LEU A 250 -9.72 11.69 15.08
CA LEU A 250 -9.02 11.88 16.36
C LEU A 250 -8.91 13.37 16.74
N HIS A 251 -8.62 14.24 15.78
CA HIS A 251 -8.63 15.68 15.99
C HIS A 251 -10.03 16.21 16.33
N ALA A 252 -11.07 15.77 15.62
CA ALA A 252 -12.45 16.18 15.87
C ALA A 252 -12.94 15.75 17.28
N LEU A 253 -12.48 14.59 17.79
CA LEU A 253 -12.75 14.13 19.16
C LEU A 253 -12.17 15.07 20.23
N GLY A 254 -11.11 15.82 19.91
CA GLY A 254 -10.54 16.87 20.76
C GLY A 254 -11.21 18.26 20.58
N GLY A 255 -12.08 18.41 19.58
CA GLY A 255 -12.72 19.66 19.20
C GLY A 255 -13.95 20.03 20.06
N SER A 256 -14.60 21.16 19.69
CA SER A 256 -15.76 21.69 20.42
C SER A 256 -16.99 20.76 20.43
N ARG A 257 -17.12 19.90 19.42
CA ARG A 257 -18.18 18.87 19.29
C ARG A 257 -17.68 17.46 19.63
N GLY A 258 -16.48 17.32 20.21
CA GLY A 258 -15.86 16.03 20.50
C GLY A 258 -16.66 15.14 21.42
N SER A 259 -17.41 15.69 22.40
CA SER A 259 -18.28 14.92 23.27
C SER A 259 -19.46 14.28 22.51
N GLU A 260 -20.02 15.00 21.53
CA GLU A 260 -21.09 14.50 20.66
C GLU A 260 -20.56 13.38 19.74
N LEU A 261 -19.41 13.61 19.09
CA LEU A 261 -18.75 12.60 18.26
C LEU A 261 -18.42 11.34 19.07
N ARG A 262 -17.86 11.49 20.26
CA ARG A 262 -17.55 10.37 21.16
C ARG A 262 -18.79 9.55 21.48
N ALA A 263 -19.92 10.18 21.79
CA ALA A 263 -21.18 9.48 22.06
C ALA A 263 -21.67 8.67 20.84
N ILE A 264 -21.45 9.17 19.62
CA ILE A 264 -21.79 8.44 18.39
C ILE A 264 -20.89 7.20 18.21
N LEU A 265 -19.59 7.33 18.47
CA LEU A 265 -18.60 6.30 18.19
C LEU A 265 -18.45 5.23 19.29
N GLN A 266 -18.83 5.53 20.54
CA GLN A 266 -18.74 4.60 21.67
C GLN A 266 -19.67 3.38 21.54
N ASP A 267 -20.77 3.51 20.80
CA ASP A 267 -21.71 2.41 20.54
C ASP A 267 -21.29 1.51 19.37
N GLY A 268 -20.02 1.61 18.93
CA GLY A 268 -19.43 0.88 17.82
C GLY A 268 -19.47 1.67 16.49
N PRO A 269 -18.95 1.07 15.40
CA PRO A 269 -18.88 1.72 14.10
C PRO A 269 -20.22 2.32 13.66
N PRO A 270 -20.28 3.60 13.25
CA PRO A 270 -21.53 4.25 12.92
C PRO A 270 -22.00 3.86 11.50
N SER A 271 -23.32 3.84 11.30
CA SER A 271 -23.96 3.61 10.00
C SER A 271 -25.23 4.47 9.85
N GLY A 272 -25.67 4.70 8.61
CA GLY A 272 -26.85 5.52 8.32
C GLY A 272 -26.76 6.91 8.95
N ASP A 273 -27.86 7.40 9.53
CA ASP A 273 -27.94 8.75 10.13
C ASP A 273 -26.85 9.04 11.17
N ARG A 274 -26.35 8.00 11.88
CA ARG A 274 -25.24 8.16 12.85
C ARG A 274 -23.93 8.48 12.14
N LEU A 275 -23.67 7.84 11.01
CA LEU A 275 -22.48 8.12 10.21
C LEU A 275 -22.56 9.51 9.61
N ASP A 276 -23.70 9.87 8.99
CA ASP A 276 -23.89 11.20 8.42
C ASP A 276 -23.65 12.29 9.47
N ARG A 277 -24.18 12.07 10.68
CA ARG A 277 -23.94 12.99 11.80
C ARG A 277 -22.49 13.05 12.25
N ALA A 278 -21.79 11.91 12.27
CA ALA A 278 -20.36 11.88 12.59
C ALA A 278 -19.52 12.64 11.53
N LEU A 279 -19.81 12.42 10.26
CA LEU A 279 -19.15 13.12 9.14
C LEU A 279 -19.37 14.64 9.16
N GLU A 280 -20.54 15.12 9.60
CA GLU A 280 -20.81 16.56 9.80
C GLU A 280 -19.98 17.19 10.95
N ILE A 281 -19.49 16.37 11.87
CA ILE A 281 -18.70 16.86 13.02
C ILE A 281 -17.22 16.91 12.66
N VAL A 282 -16.75 15.94 11.90
CA VAL A 282 -15.37 15.84 11.43
C VAL A 282 -15.10 16.84 10.32
#